data_ee2edb468253367f3e1f3bdb9fc376e7
#
_entry.id   ee2edb468253367f3e1f3bdb9fc376e7
#
_cell.length_a   1.000
_cell.length_b   1.000
_cell.length_c   1.000
_cell.angle_alpha   90.00
_cell.angle_beta   90.00
_cell.angle_gamma   90.00
#
_symmetry.space_group_name_H-M   'P 1'
#
loop_
_entity.id
_entity.type
_entity.pdbx_description
1 polymer ?
#
loop_
_entity_poly.entity_id
_entity_poly.type
_entity_poly.pdbx_seq_one_letter_code
_entity_poly.pdbx_strand_id
1 'polypeptide(L)'
;MTPQEEKELLLRVVLRIAQTQLEKGGFIPFGATLGPGREAQLLMPTSAKREITIDKVVAYWKVQMSKAIETSKITTLCTVTDVRIPDNDGKLIPGVFIHIEHWAGDAEDILFPYTKDENAKVTLQEPAKEATNLQFFVTSDDSSRH
;
A
#
# COMPACT_ATOMS: atom_id res chain seq x y z
N MET A 1 7.21 -19.91 3.57
CA MET A 1 7.41 -18.70 2.74
C MET A 1 8.44 -17.76 3.34
N THR A 2 9.27 -17.20 2.50
CA THR A 2 10.22 -16.17 2.94
C THR A 2 9.51 -14.84 3.08
N PRO A 3 10.09 -13.88 3.84
CA PRO A 3 9.54 -12.53 3.90
C PRO A 3 9.35 -11.90 2.52
N GLN A 4 10.29 -12.12 1.61
CA GLN A 4 10.19 -11.59 0.26
C GLN A 4 9.02 -12.18 -0.50
N GLU A 5 8.80 -13.49 -0.37
CA GLU A 5 7.69 -14.16 -1.02
C GLU A 5 6.33 -13.68 -0.48
N GLU A 6 6.25 -13.41 0.82
CA GLU A 6 5.02 -12.88 1.42
C GLU A 6 4.73 -11.46 0.93
N LYS A 7 5.77 -10.62 0.83
CA LYS A 7 5.60 -9.28 0.29
C LYS A 7 5.16 -9.33 -1.18
N GLU A 8 5.74 -10.22 -1.96
CA GLU A 8 5.37 -10.36 -3.38
C GLU A 8 3.94 -10.86 -3.54
N LEU A 9 3.49 -11.75 -2.67
CA LEU A 9 2.13 -12.24 -2.71
C LEU A 9 1.14 -11.09 -2.45
N LEU A 10 1.36 -10.33 -1.38
CA LEU A 10 0.48 -9.21 -1.05
C LEU A 10 0.53 -8.14 -2.14
N LEU A 11 1.71 -7.86 -2.66
CA LEU A 11 1.89 -6.89 -3.73
C LEU A 11 1.06 -7.25 -4.96
N ARG A 12 1.08 -8.53 -5.36
CA ARG A 12 0.29 -8.99 -6.50
C ARG A 12 -1.21 -8.79 -6.29
N VAL A 13 -1.68 -9.08 -5.09
CA VAL A 13 -3.10 -8.90 -4.75
C VAL A 13 -3.51 -7.44 -4.87
N VAL A 14 -2.75 -6.54 -4.25
CA VAL A 14 -3.13 -5.12 -4.24
C VAL A 14 -2.96 -4.46 -5.60
N LEU A 15 -1.97 -4.87 -6.39
CA LEU A 15 -1.79 -4.31 -7.74
C LEU A 15 -2.96 -4.65 -8.64
N ARG A 16 -3.49 -5.87 -8.55
CA ARG A 16 -4.66 -6.26 -9.32
C ARG A 16 -5.87 -5.42 -8.94
N ILE A 17 -6.06 -5.19 -7.64
CA ILE A 17 -7.16 -4.36 -7.15
C ILE A 17 -7.00 -2.93 -7.61
N ALA A 18 -5.80 -2.36 -7.48
CA ALA A 18 -5.53 -0.99 -7.89
C ALA A 18 -5.78 -0.81 -9.39
N GLN A 19 -5.29 -1.75 -10.22
CA GLN A 19 -5.49 -1.67 -11.65
C GLN A 19 -6.97 -1.71 -12.01
N THR A 20 -7.73 -2.61 -11.41
CA THR A 20 -9.16 -2.71 -11.65
C THR A 20 -9.89 -1.42 -11.26
N GLN A 21 -9.54 -0.84 -10.12
CA GLN A 21 -10.17 0.39 -9.65
C GLN A 21 -9.81 1.58 -10.54
N LEU A 22 -8.55 1.66 -10.98
CA LEU A 22 -8.12 2.72 -11.88
C LEU A 22 -8.87 2.66 -13.22
N GLU A 23 -9.14 1.46 -13.71
CA GLU A 23 -9.90 1.29 -14.95
C GLU A 23 -11.36 1.71 -14.78
N LYS A 24 -11.86 1.74 -13.56
CA LYS A 24 -13.21 2.20 -13.23
C LYS A 24 -13.26 3.69 -12.87
N GLY A 25 -12.14 4.39 -12.90
CA GLY A 25 -12.10 5.82 -12.63
C GLY A 25 -11.21 6.26 -11.50
N GLY A 26 -10.64 5.35 -10.73
CA GLY A 26 -9.74 5.67 -9.64
C GLY A 26 -10.12 5.00 -8.33
N PHE A 27 -9.30 5.23 -7.29
CA PHE A 27 -9.56 4.62 -5.99
C PHE A 27 -9.18 5.57 -4.84
N ILE A 28 -9.83 5.35 -3.71
CA ILE A 28 -9.44 5.97 -2.45
C ILE A 28 -8.26 5.16 -1.90
N PRO A 29 -7.25 5.81 -1.31
CA PRO A 29 -6.13 5.07 -0.72
C PRO A 29 -6.61 3.97 0.22
N PHE A 30 -6.03 2.78 0.10
CA PHE A 30 -6.43 1.63 0.90
C PHE A 30 -5.20 0.91 1.44
N GLY A 31 -5.45 0.04 2.41
CA GLY A 31 -4.41 -0.82 2.95
C GLY A 31 -4.77 -2.27 2.79
N ALA A 32 -3.82 -3.16 3.02
CA ALA A 32 -4.04 -4.58 3.01
C ALA A 32 -3.06 -5.27 3.96
N THR A 33 -3.47 -6.42 4.47
CA THR A 33 -2.64 -7.23 5.36
C THR A 33 -2.62 -8.67 4.88
N LEU A 34 -1.54 -9.38 5.22
CA LEU A 34 -1.42 -10.80 4.96
C LEU A 34 -1.28 -11.53 6.29
N GLY A 35 -2.18 -12.47 6.55
CA GLY A 35 -2.15 -13.26 7.76
C GLY A 35 -1.23 -14.47 7.66
N PRO A 36 -1.04 -15.20 8.76
CA PRO A 36 -0.13 -16.35 8.79
C PRO A 36 -0.57 -17.50 7.88
N GLY A 37 -1.85 -17.59 7.55
CA GLY A 37 -2.38 -18.57 6.62
C GLY A 37 -2.40 -18.10 5.18
N ARG A 38 -1.70 -17.01 4.86
CA ARG A 38 -1.62 -16.41 3.54
C ARG A 38 -2.93 -15.78 3.05
N GLU A 39 -3.83 -15.53 3.96
CA GLU A 39 -5.07 -14.81 3.62
C GLU A 39 -4.79 -13.30 3.60
N ALA A 40 -5.23 -12.68 2.50
CA ALA A 40 -5.13 -11.23 2.35
C ALA A 40 -6.43 -10.59 2.80
N GLN A 41 -6.32 -9.49 3.53
CA GLN A 41 -7.48 -8.73 3.99
C GLN A 41 -7.32 -7.28 3.60
N LEU A 42 -8.37 -6.69 3.01
CA LEU A 42 -8.36 -5.30 2.62
C LEU A 42 -8.81 -4.42 3.79
N LEU A 43 -8.15 -3.28 3.92
CA LEU A 43 -8.52 -2.25 4.89
C LEU A 43 -8.88 -1.00 4.10
N MET A 44 -10.17 -0.82 3.87
CA MET A 44 -10.67 0.33 3.14
C MET A 44 -11.35 1.29 4.09
N PRO A 45 -11.12 2.61 3.95
CA PRO A 45 -11.83 3.57 4.77
C PRO A 45 -13.33 3.41 4.57
N THR A 46 -14.07 3.33 5.67
CA THR A 46 -15.52 3.12 5.61
C THR A 46 -16.28 4.36 5.20
N SER A 47 -15.65 5.50 5.29
CA SER A 47 -16.26 6.76 4.90
C SER A 47 -16.18 6.89 3.38
N ALA A 48 -17.30 6.72 2.72
CA ALA A 48 -17.41 6.90 1.28
C ALA A 48 -17.41 8.38 0.87
N LYS A 49 -17.09 9.28 1.77
CA LYS A 49 -17.07 10.71 1.46
C LYS A 49 -15.91 11.06 0.56
N ARG A 50 -16.22 11.76 -0.52
CA ARG A 50 -15.25 12.19 -1.53
C ARG A 50 -14.18 13.12 -0.99
N GLU A 51 -14.32 13.59 0.22
CA GLU A 51 -13.45 14.60 0.82
C GLU A 51 -12.56 14.05 1.91
N ILE A 52 -12.24 12.76 1.86
CA ILE A 52 -11.31 12.21 2.83
C ILE A 52 -9.91 12.77 2.55
N THR A 53 -9.33 13.40 3.55
CA THR A 53 -7.98 13.95 3.39
C THR A 53 -6.95 12.85 3.61
N ILE A 54 -5.74 13.07 3.09
CA ILE A 54 -4.64 12.12 3.28
C ILE A 54 -4.36 11.93 4.77
N ASP A 55 -4.43 13.00 5.55
CA ASP A 55 -4.21 12.91 7.00
C ASP A 55 -5.19 11.99 7.68
N LYS A 56 -6.46 12.03 7.27
CA LYS A 56 -7.49 11.15 7.82
C LYS A 56 -7.27 9.70 7.42
N VAL A 57 -6.84 9.47 6.18
CA VAL A 57 -6.53 8.13 5.71
C VAL A 57 -5.35 7.55 6.47
N VAL A 58 -4.30 8.33 6.67
CA VAL A 58 -3.13 7.90 7.43
C VAL A 58 -3.51 7.58 8.87
N ALA A 59 -4.32 8.42 9.49
CA ALA A 59 -4.80 8.17 10.85
C ALA A 59 -5.62 6.88 10.93
N TYR A 60 -6.47 6.65 9.95
CA TYR A 60 -7.25 5.42 9.84
C TYR A 60 -6.35 4.19 9.76
N TRP A 61 -5.33 4.24 8.89
CA TRP A 61 -4.39 3.13 8.75
C TRP A 61 -3.65 2.85 10.03
N LYS A 62 -3.20 3.89 10.73
CA LYS A 62 -2.47 3.69 12.00
C LYS A 62 -3.30 2.91 13.01
N VAL A 63 -4.56 3.24 13.13
CA VAL A 63 -5.46 2.54 14.04
C VAL A 63 -5.71 1.10 13.57
N GLN A 64 -6.06 0.91 12.30
CA GLN A 64 -6.40 -0.41 11.79
C GLN A 64 -5.20 -1.35 11.72
N MET A 65 -4.03 -0.83 11.32
CA MET A 65 -2.82 -1.65 11.26
C MET A 65 -2.36 -2.05 12.65
N SER A 66 -2.44 -1.14 13.62
CA SER A 66 -2.10 -1.47 15.02
C SER A 66 -3.00 -2.57 15.55
N LYS A 67 -4.30 -2.49 15.27
CA LYS A 67 -5.23 -3.55 15.67
C LYS A 67 -4.89 -4.88 15.00
N ALA A 68 -4.59 -4.86 13.72
CA ALA A 68 -4.27 -6.08 12.98
C ALA A 68 -2.99 -6.72 13.51
N ILE A 69 -1.99 -5.92 13.82
CA ILE A 69 -0.74 -6.41 14.38
C ILE A 69 -0.99 -7.08 15.73
N GLU A 70 -1.80 -6.47 16.58
CA GLU A 70 -2.07 -6.98 17.92
C GLU A 70 -2.95 -8.23 17.93
N THR A 71 -3.98 -8.26 17.07
CA THR A 71 -5.04 -9.27 17.18
C THR A 71 -4.95 -10.39 16.17
N SER A 72 -4.40 -10.15 14.99
CA SER A 72 -4.48 -11.08 13.86
C SER A 72 -3.16 -11.72 13.49
N LYS A 73 -2.08 -11.40 14.18
CA LYS A 73 -0.74 -11.96 13.92
C LYS A 73 -0.34 -11.87 12.44
N ILE A 74 -0.61 -10.72 11.83
CA ILE A 74 -0.26 -10.52 10.42
C ILE A 74 1.25 -10.50 10.23
N THR A 75 1.70 -10.95 9.07
CA THR A 75 3.13 -10.98 8.74
C THR A 75 3.52 -9.82 7.83
N THR A 76 2.61 -9.36 7.02
CA THR A 76 2.88 -8.35 6.00
C THR A 76 1.73 -7.36 5.96
N LEU A 77 2.04 -6.10 5.69
CA LEU A 77 1.03 -5.07 5.49
C LEU A 77 1.50 -4.09 4.43
N CYS A 78 0.56 -3.41 3.81
CA CYS A 78 0.89 -2.37 2.84
C CYS A 78 -0.19 -1.30 2.79
N THR A 79 0.20 -0.14 2.28
CA THR A 79 -0.71 0.94 1.94
C THR A 79 -0.55 1.25 0.47
N VAL A 80 -1.65 1.60 -0.20
CA VAL A 80 -1.70 1.80 -1.65
C VAL A 80 -2.34 3.15 -1.95
N THR A 81 -1.66 3.96 -2.74
CA THR A 81 -2.10 5.33 -3.04
C THR A 81 -1.92 5.63 -4.52
N ASP A 82 -2.90 6.29 -5.12
CA ASP A 82 -2.79 6.81 -6.48
C ASP A 82 -2.16 8.20 -6.39
N VAL A 83 -0.98 8.36 -7.00
CA VAL A 83 -0.18 9.58 -6.86
C VAL A 83 0.11 10.21 -8.22
N ARG A 84 0.53 11.47 -8.18
CA ARG A 84 0.99 12.22 -9.35
C ARG A 84 2.41 12.69 -9.06
N ILE A 85 3.34 12.36 -9.95
CA ILE A 85 4.77 12.59 -9.73
C ILE A 85 5.32 13.42 -10.89
N PRO A 86 6.06 14.49 -10.61
CA PRO A 86 6.68 15.26 -11.69
C PRO A 86 7.81 14.47 -12.36
N ASP A 87 7.82 14.48 -13.70
CA ASP A 87 8.92 13.93 -14.47
C ASP A 87 10.01 14.99 -14.62
N ASN A 88 11.04 14.69 -15.44
CA ASN A 88 12.16 15.59 -15.66
C ASN A 88 11.76 16.93 -16.28
N ASP A 89 10.62 16.97 -16.97
CA ASP A 89 10.10 18.17 -17.60
C ASP A 89 9.07 18.89 -16.73
N GLY A 90 8.84 18.40 -15.52
CA GLY A 90 7.85 18.98 -14.61
C GLY A 90 6.42 18.51 -14.90
N LYS A 91 6.22 17.64 -15.87
CA LYS A 91 4.91 17.09 -16.18
C LYS A 91 4.53 16.04 -15.16
N LEU A 92 3.29 16.07 -14.68
CA LEU A 92 2.82 15.10 -13.70
C LEU A 92 2.50 13.77 -14.36
N ILE A 93 3.12 12.71 -13.85
CA ILE A 93 2.91 11.34 -14.30
C ILE A 93 2.11 10.59 -13.23
N PRO A 94 1.06 9.86 -13.62
CA PRO A 94 0.32 9.06 -12.65
C PRO A 94 1.10 7.83 -12.24
N GLY A 95 0.92 7.41 -11.00
CA GLY A 95 1.57 6.22 -10.49
C GLY A 95 0.81 5.62 -9.31
N VAL A 96 1.03 4.34 -9.08
CA VAL A 96 0.55 3.65 -7.89
C VAL A 96 1.72 3.56 -6.93
N PHE A 97 1.58 4.17 -5.76
CA PHE A 97 2.61 4.15 -4.72
C PHE A 97 2.22 3.16 -3.65
N ILE A 98 3.13 2.24 -3.33
CA ILE A 98 2.90 1.21 -2.33
C ILE A 98 4.01 1.26 -1.29
N HIS A 99 3.62 1.38 -0.02
CA HIS A 99 4.51 1.18 1.10
C HIS A 99 4.19 -0.19 1.67
N ILE A 100 5.16 -1.09 1.70
CA ILE A 100 4.95 -2.46 2.15
C ILE A 100 5.97 -2.82 3.23
N GLU A 101 5.48 -3.46 4.29
CA GLU A 101 6.30 -3.86 5.44
C GLU A 101 6.10 -5.33 5.77
N HIS A 102 7.18 -5.96 6.23
CA HIS A 102 7.15 -7.31 6.78
C HIS A 102 7.60 -7.26 8.24
N TRP A 103 6.95 -8.05 9.10
CA TRP A 103 7.24 -8.03 10.53
C TRP A 103 8.69 -8.40 10.86
N ALA A 104 9.37 -9.11 9.94
CA ALA A 104 10.78 -9.48 10.11
C ALA A 104 11.74 -8.29 9.98
N GLY A 105 11.25 -7.10 9.66
CA GLY A 105 12.05 -5.88 9.62
C GLY A 105 12.25 -5.26 8.25
N ASP A 106 11.69 -5.87 7.21
CA ASP A 106 11.83 -5.35 5.84
C ASP A 106 10.72 -4.36 5.51
N ALA A 107 11.10 -3.23 4.93
CA ALA A 107 10.14 -2.26 4.42
C ALA A 107 10.64 -1.69 3.10
N GLU A 108 9.73 -1.48 2.16
CA GLU A 108 10.03 -0.92 0.85
C GLU A 108 8.95 0.05 0.41
N ASP A 109 9.38 1.09 -0.30
CA ASP A 109 8.48 1.96 -1.04
C ASP A 109 8.61 1.60 -2.51
N ILE A 110 7.49 1.36 -3.17
CA ILE A 110 7.46 0.91 -4.56
C ILE A 110 6.54 1.82 -5.34
N LEU A 111 7.06 2.36 -6.44
CA LEU A 111 6.28 3.20 -7.33
C LEU A 111 6.10 2.52 -8.67
N PHE A 112 4.85 2.34 -9.08
CA PHE A 112 4.49 1.82 -10.38
C PHE A 112 3.91 2.94 -11.23
N PRO A 113 4.68 3.57 -12.12
CA PRO A 113 4.08 4.49 -13.08
C PRO A 113 3.08 3.73 -13.94
N TYR A 114 2.02 4.39 -14.36
CA TYR A 114 1.06 3.73 -15.24
C TYR A 114 0.61 4.65 -16.36
N THR A 115 0.10 4.04 -17.42
CA THR A 115 -0.55 4.75 -18.51
C THR A 115 -1.97 4.27 -18.61
N LYS A 116 -2.85 5.15 -19.09
CA LYS A 116 -4.25 4.83 -19.30
C LYS A 116 -4.60 5.18 -20.73
N ASP A 117 -5.08 4.20 -21.49
CA ASP A 117 -5.41 4.44 -22.89
C ASP A 117 -6.82 5.01 -23.06
N GLU A 118 -7.23 5.25 -24.30
CA GLU A 118 -8.52 5.84 -24.61
C GLU A 118 -9.70 4.96 -24.20
N ASN A 119 -9.46 3.66 -24.01
CA ASN A 119 -10.47 2.71 -23.55
C ASN A 119 -10.43 2.52 -22.03
N ALA A 120 -9.73 3.40 -21.33
CA ALA A 120 -9.55 3.35 -19.87
C ALA A 120 -8.78 2.13 -19.38
N LYS A 121 -8.08 1.43 -20.27
CA LYS A 121 -7.23 0.31 -19.88
C LYS A 121 -5.93 0.83 -19.29
N VAL A 122 -5.58 0.32 -18.11
CA VAL A 122 -4.39 0.74 -17.38
C VAL A 122 -3.25 -0.26 -17.60
N THR A 123 -2.08 0.26 -17.93
CA THR A 123 -0.86 -0.54 -18.07
C THR A 123 0.15 -0.05 -17.04
N LEU A 124 0.50 -0.93 -16.11
CA LEU A 124 1.54 -0.64 -15.13
C LEU A 124 2.90 -0.77 -15.77
N GLN A 125 3.79 0.18 -15.46
CA GLN A 125 5.13 0.19 -16.01
C GLN A 125 6.12 -0.36 -15.00
N GLU A 126 7.38 -0.46 -15.39
CA GLU A 126 8.41 -1.01 -14.53
C GLU A 126 8.52 -0.21 -13.24
N PRO A 127 8.52 -0.88 -12.07
CA PRO A 127 8.52 -0.18 -10.80
C PRO A 127 9.89 0.34 -10.40
N ALA A 128 9.88 1.42 -9.63
CA ALA A 128 11.03 1.91 -8.89
C ALA A 128 10.85 1.50 -7.44
N LYS A 129 11.86 0.83 -6.89
CA LYS A 129 11.83 0.34 -5.51
C LYS A 129 12.91 0.98 -4.67
N GLU A 130 12.59 1.25 -3.42
CA GLU A 130 13.52 1.85 -2.48
C GLU A 130 13.29 1.24 -1.09
N ALA A 131 14.37 0.82 -0.44
CA ALA A 131 14.28 0.35 0.93
C ALA A 131 13.93 1.53 1.83
N THR A 132 13.07 1.31 2.80
CA THR A 132 12.64 2.35 3.72
C THR A 132 12.50 1.79 5.14
N ASN A 133 12.08 2.63 6.06
CA ASN A 133 11.92 2.26 7.45
C ASN A 133 10.51 1.76 7.74
N LEU A 134 10.42 0.85 8.71
CA LEU A 134 9.12 0.40 9.21
C LEU A 134 8.36 1.59 9.79
N GLN A 135 7.07 1.66 9.50
CA GLN A 135 6.18 2.70 10.01
C GLN A 135 5.13 2.14 10.95
N PHE A 136 4.72 0.89 10.75
CA PHE A 136 3.65 0.27 11.50
C PHE A 136 4.18 -0.77 12.48
N PHE A 137 5.01 -1.70 12.03
CA PHE A 137 5.56 -2.75 12.88
C PHE A 137 6.54 -2.23 13.94
N VAL A 138 7.21 -1.14 13.66
CA VAL A 138 8.25 -0.61 14.55
C VAL A 138 7.69 0.05 15.80
N THR A 139 6.39 0.38 15.83
CA THR A 139 5.80 1.13 16.93
C THR A 139 5.96 0.43 18.27
N SER A 140 5.84 -0.89 18.29
CA SER A 140 5.99 -1.67 19.52
C SER A 140 7.46 -1.74 19.96
N ASP A 141 8.39 -1.77 19.03
CA ASP A 141 9.82 -1.80 19.32
C ASP A 141 10.29 -0.48 19.93
N ASP A 142 9.79 0.63 19.42
CA ASP A 142 10.14 1.94 19.94
C ASP A 142 9.72 2.09 21.40
N SER A 143 8.56 1.58 21.75
CA SER A 143 8.11 1.64 23.12
C SER A 143 8.95 0.73 24.03
N SER A 144 9.50 -0.34 23.53
CA SER A 144 10.33 -1.25 24.32
C SER A 144 11.74 -0.70 24.56
N ARG A 145 12.18 0.30 23.81
CA ARG A 145 13.50 0.91 23.97
C ARG A 145 13.52 2.02 25.00
N HIS A 146 12.38 2.38 25.48
CA HIS A 146 12.25 3.43 26.46
C HIS A 146 11.87 2.87 27.81
#